data_b19a7751b0cc05a4d4616dd892cf9005
#
_entry.id   b19a7751b0cc05a4d4616dd892cf9005
#
_cell.length_a   1.000
_cell.length_b   1.000
_cell.length_c   1.000
_cell.angle_alpha   90.00
_cell.angle_beta   90.00
_cell.angle_gamma   90.00
#
_symmetry.space_group_name_H-M   'P 1'
#
loop_
_entity.id
_entity.type
_entity.pdbx_description
1 polymer ?
#
loop_
_entity_poly.entity_id
_entity_poly.type
_entity_poly.pdbx_seq_one_letter_code
_entity_poly.pdbx_strand_id
1 'polypeptide(L)'
;MKKLKIKIVVADYYKEITNPLVQSCIETLEQNKLKYEILTVPGVYEIPQMIKWKIKPNNYNLFITLGCVIKGETYHFEVISDSVGKALLDIVNQNKSTLISNGIINAYSKSLSLIHI
;
A
#
# COMPACT_ATOMS: atom_id res chain seq x y z
N MET A 1 15.02 -20.37 -9.84
CA MET A 1 15.59 -19.36 -8.92
C MET A 1 14.52 -18.33 -8.54
N LYS A 2 14.37 -18.03 -7.25
CA LYS A 2 13.43 -17.02 -6.79
C LYS A 2 13.88 -15.61 -7.21
N LYS A 3 12.95 -14.82 -7.72
CA LYS A 3 13.20 -13.43 -8.10
C LYS A 3 12.46 -12.50 -7.16
N LEU A 4 12.98 -11.31 -6.98
CA LEU A 4 12.30 -10.27 -6.22
C LEU A 4 11.28 -9.57 -7.12
N LYS A 5 10.02 -9.61 -6.72
CA LYS A 5 8.90 -8.95 -7.40
C LYS A 5 8.41 -7.81 -6.52
N ILE A 6 8.59 -6.58 -6.97
CA ILE A 6 8.18 -5.38 -6.24
C ILE A 6 6.93 -4.80 -6.90
N LYS A 7 5.89 -4.60 -6.11
CA LYS A 7 4.66 -3.98 -6.58
C LYS A 7 4.25 -2.86 -5.63
N ILE A 8 3.95 -1.71 -6.19
CA ILE A 8 3.40 -0.58 -5.46
C ILE A 8 1.88 -0.65 -5.62
N VAL A 9 1.15 -0.83 -4.52
CA VAL A 9 -0.31 -0.88 -4.54
C VAL A 9 -0.83 0.44 -4.00
N VAL A 10 -1.45 1.23 -4.86
CA VAL A 10 -1.88 2.60 -4.54
C VAL A 10 -3.39 2.68 -4.49
N ALA A 11 -3.92 3.13 -3.36
CA ALA A 11 -5.33 3.52 -3.25
C ALA A 11 -5.41 5.00 -3.63
N ASP A 12 -5.99 5.32 -4.79
CA ASP A 12 -5.89 6.65 -5.39
C ASP A 12 -7.09 7.56 -5.13
N TYR A 13 -7.88 7.27 -4.12
CA TYR A 13 -9.05 8.10 -3.80
C TYR A 13 -8.66 9.56 -3.51
N TYR A 14 -7.57 9.76 -2.76
CA TYR A 14 -7.04 11.10 -2.47
C TYR A 14 -5.76 11.31 -3.26
N LYS A 15 -5.89 11.61 -4.56
CA LYS A 15 -4.73 11.70 -5.47
C LYS A 15 -3.73 12.77 -5.06
N GLU A 16 -4.19 13.90 -4.54
CA GLU A 16 -3.31 14.99 -4.10
C GLU A 16 -2.41 14.56 -2.93
N ILE A 17 -2.80 13.53 -2.19
CA ILE A 17 -2.00 12.99 -1.10
C ILE A 17 -1.14 11.83 -1.60
N THR A 18 -1.70 10.93 -2.38
CA THR A 18 -1.00 9.72 -2.80
C THR A 18 0.00 9.95 -3.93
N ASN A 19 -0.24 10.91 -4.83
CA ASN A 19 0.69 11.15 -5.94
C ASN A 19 2.10 11.50 -5.47
N PRO A 20 2.32 12.40 -4.48
CA PRO A 20 3.67 12.65 -3.97
C PRO A 20 4.30 11.41 -3.33
N LEU A 21 3.50 10.57 -2.66
CA LEU A 21 3.99 9.32 -2.06
C LEU A 21 4.48 8.35 -3.13
N VAL A 22 3.69 8.19 -4.18
CA VAL A 22 4.06 7.32 -5.31
C VAL A 22 5.34 7.82 -5.95
N GLN A 23 5.43 9.13 -6.21
CA GLN A 23 6.61 9.71 -6.86
C GLN A 23 7.87 9.49 -6.04
N SER A 24 7.81 9.71 -4.73
CA SER A 24 8.93 9.48 -3.83
C SER A 24 9.36 8.01 -3.82
N CYS A 25 8.39 7.10 -3.81
CA CYS A 25 8.64 5.67 -3.86
C CYS A 25 9.32 5.26 -5.16
N ILE A 26 8.83 5.75 -6.28
CA ILE A 26 9.41 5.47 -7.61
C ILE A 26 10.84 5.96 -7.67
N GLU A 27 11.11 7.18 -7.22
CA GLU A 27 12.47 7.74 -7.23
C GLU A 27 13.44 6.86 -6.44
N THR A 28 13.04 6.40 -5.27
CA THR A 28 13.87 5.53 -4.44
C THR A 28 14.17 4.20 -5.13
N LEU A 29 13.15 3.58 -5.72
CA LEU A 29 13.33 2.31 -6.41
C LEU A 29 14.23 2.47 -7.63
N GLU A 30 14.05 3.53 -8.40
CA GLU A 30 14.86 3.78 -9.60
C GLU A 30 16.31 4.12 -9.26
N GLN A 31 16.54 4.85 -8.17
CA GLN A 31 17.90 5.12 -7.69
C GLN A 31 18.64 3.84 -7.32
N ASN A 32 17.92 2.83 -6.86
CA ASN A 32 18.48 1.53 -6.50
C ASN A 32 18.41 0.52 -7.65
N LYS A 33 18.03 0.96 -8.83
CA LYS A 33 17.95 0.13 -10.05
C LYS A 33 17.05 -1.08 -9.87
N LEU A 34 15.96 -0.92 -9.13
CA LEU A 34 14.98 -1.97 -8.87
C LEU A 34 13.80 -1.82 -9.82
N LYS A 35 13.37 -2.94 -10.38
CA LYS A 35 12.17 -2.99 -11.22
C LYS A 35 10.94 -3.10 -10.34
N TYR A 36 9.85 -2.50 -10.78
CA TYR A 36 8.60 -2.49 -10.03
C TYR A 36 7.40 -2.42 -10.97
N GLU A 37 6.25 -2.74 -10.43
CA GLU A 37 4.96 -2.59 -11.10
C GLU A 37 4.05 -1.77 -10.21
N ILE A 38 3.24 -0.89 -10.81
CA ILE A 38 2.27 -0.09 -10.06
C ILE A 38 0.88 -0.66 -10.28
N LEU A 39 0.17 -0.93 -9.18
CA LEU A 39 -1.19 -1.42 -9.20
C LEU A 39 -2.07 -0.39 -8.47
N THR A 40 -3.15 0.04 -9.11
CA THR A 40 -4.03 1.04 -8.56
C THR A 40 -5.36 0.43 -8.15
N VAL A 41 -5.84 0.77 -6.97
CA VAL A 41 -7.15 0.35 -6.47
C VAL A 41 -7.94 1.59 -6.04
N PRO A 42 -9.29 1.51 -6.00
CA PRO A 42 -10.11 2.70 -5.67
C PRO A 42 -9.91 3.20 -4.25
N GLY A 43 -9.75 2.31 -3.28
CA GLY A 43 -9.63 2.69 -1.88
C GLY A 43 -8.74 1.72 -1.12
N VAL A 44 -8.37 2.09 0.12
CA VAL A 44 -7.47 1.26 0.93
C VAL A 44 -8.08 -0.10 1.27
N TYR A 45 -9.39 -0.20 1.33
CA TYR A 45 -10.08 -1.44 1.65
C TYR A 45 -9.80 -2.53 0.60
N GLU A 46 -9.53 -2.14 -0.66
CA GLU A 46 -9.26 -3.07 -1.75
C GLU A 46 -7.79 -3.49 -1.85
N ILE A 47 -6.90 -2.88 -1.06
CA ILE A 47 -5.47 -3.20 -1.11
C ILE A 47 -5.17 -4.67 -0.75
N PRO A 48 -5.70 -5.22 0.35
CA PRO A 48 -5.40 -6.62 0.69
C PRO A 48 -5.83 -7.61 -0.39
N GLN A 49 -6.98 -7.38 -1.00
CA GLN A 49 -7.49 -8.25 -2.07
C GLN A 49 -6.57 -8.23 -3.29
N MET A 50 -6.10 -7.05 -3.67
CA MET A 50 -5.17 -6.91 -4.80
C MET A 50 -3.86 -7.63 -4.51
N ILE A 51 -3.33 -7.52 -3.29
CA ILE A 51 -2.10 -8.21 -2.91
C ILE A 51 -2.27 -9.73 -3.02
N LYS A 52 -3.35 -10.27 -2.47
CA LYS A 52 -3.61 -11.71 -2.53
C LYS A 52 -3.65 -12.20 -3.97
N TRP A 53 -4.27 -11.42 -4.84
CA TRP A 53 -4.40 -11.77 -6.25
C TRP A 53 -3.05 -11.75 -6.98
N LYS A 54 -2.13 -10.89 -6.55
CA LYS A 54 -0.88 -10.62 -7.28
C LYS A 54 0.36 -11.30 -6.69
N ILE A 55 0.23 -12.05 -5.61
CA ILE A 55 1.35 -12.81 -5.07
C ILE A 55 1.83 -13.80 -6.12
N LYS A 56 3.14 -13.79 -6.40
CA LYS A 56 3.76 -14.73 -7.33
C LYS A 56 4.36 -15.88 -6.53
N PRO A 57 3.80 -17.10 -6.61
CA PRO A 57 4.39 -18.26 -5.94
C PRO A 57 5.81 -18.49 -6.44
N ASN A 58 6.65 -19.02 -5.57
CA ASN A 58 8.05 -19.33 -5.91
C ASN A 58 8.92 -18.10 -6.18
N ASN A 59 8.47 -16.91 -5.77
CA ASN A 59 9.26 -15.69 -5.83
C ASN A 59 9.27 -14.99 -4.48
N TYR A 60 10.15 -14.01 -4.32
CA TYR A 60 10.08 -13.08 -3.21
C TYR A 60 9.18 -11.92 -3.61
N ASN A 61 8.16 -11.65 -2.81
CA ASN A 61 7.19 -10.60 -3.11
C ASN A 61 7.33 -9.47 -2.10
N LEU A 62 7.50 -8.25 -2.60
CA LEU A 62 7.45 -7.05 -1.77
C LEU A 62 6.34 -6.16 -2.29
N PHE A 63 5.35 -5.93 -1.45
CA PHE A 63 4.26 -5.01 -1.76
C PHE A 63 4.45 -3.74 -0.94
N ILE A 64 4.48 -2.60 -1.62
CA ILE A 64 4.53 -1.29 -0.98
C ILE A 64 3.13 -0.71 -1.10
N THR A 65 2.44 -0.57 0.02
CA THR A 65 1.06 -0.06 0.02
C THR A 65 1.07 1.43 0.30
N LEU A 66 0.36 2.18 -0.52
CA LEU A 66 0.24 3.62 -0.38
C LEU A 66 -1.23 4.02 -0.43
N GLY A 67 -1.65 4.85 0.50
CA GLY A 67 -3.02 5.30 0.56
C GLY A 67 -3.25 6.21 1.74
N CYS A 68 -4.49 6.69 1.87
CA CYS A 68 -4.86 7.57 2.98
C CYS A 68 -6.30 7.30 3.39
N VAL A 69 -6.52 7.23 4.70
CA VAL A 69 -7.86 7.15 5.28
C VAL A 69 -8.03 8.38 6.17
N ILE A 70 -9.06 9.18 5.90
CA ILE A 70 -9.30 10.42 6.61
C ILE A 70 -10.58 10.29 7.44
N LYS A 71 -10.45 10.42 8.75
CA LYS A 71 -11.55 10.21 9.69
C LYS A 71 -12.73 11.13 9.42
N GLY A 72 -12.47 12.40 9.12
CA GLY A 72 -13.54 13.38 8.89
C GLY A 72 -14.29 13.19 7.58
N GLU A 73 -13.78 12.38 6.66
CA GLU A 73 -14.37 12.18 5.33
C GLU A 73 -14.71 10.72 5.05
N THR A 74 -14.25 9.80 5.90
CA THR A 74 -14.44 8.36 5.69
C THR A 74 -15.38 7.80 6.74
N TYR A 75 -16.51 7.29 6.28
CA TYR A 75 -17.47 6.61 7.17
C TYR A 75 -16.82 5.30 7.65
N HIS A 76 -16.96 5.00 8.94
CA HIS A 76 -16.35 3.81 9.57
C HIS A 76 -14.82 3.80 9.50
N PHE A 77 -14.21 4.96 9.74
CA PHE A 77 -12.74 5.12 9.68
C PHE A 77 -12.00 4.04 10.48
N GLU A 78 -12.38 3.81 11.75
CA GLU A 78 -11.71 2.84 12.61
C GLU A 78 -11.88 1.41 12.08
N VAL A 79 -13.07 1.08 11.59
CA VAL A 79 -13.35 -0.25 11.03
C VAL A 79 -12.48 -0.51 9.82
N ILE A 80 -12.38 0.45 8.91
CA ILE A 80 -11.56 0.31 7.70
C ILE A 80 -10.09 0.16 8.07
N SER A 81 -9.57 1.03 8.94
CA SER A 81 -8.17 1.00 9.34
C SER A 81 -7.79 -0.31 10.00
N ASP A 82 -8.61 -0.79 10.94
CA ASP A 82 -8.36 -2.02 11.66
C ASP A 82 -8.47 -3.24 10.75
N SER A 83 -9.50 -3.27 9.90
CA SER A 83 -9.72 -4.39 8.98
C SER A 83 -8.60 -4.52 7.97
N VAL A 84 -8.13 -3.41 7.40
CA VAL A 84 -7.04 -3.42 6.42
C VAL A 84 -5.74 -3.87 7.10
N GLY A 85 -5.42 -3.30 8.27
CA GLY A 85 -4.20 -3.66 9.01
C GLY A 85 -4.17 -5.14 9.33
N LYS A 86 -5.27 -5.69 9.83
CA LYS A 86 -5.37 -7.11 10.16
C LYS A 86 -5.23 -7.99 8.91
N ALA A 87 -5.89 -7.60 7.83
CA ALA A 87 -5.80 -8.36 6.58
C ALA A 87 -4.37 -8.40 6.03
N LEU A 88 -3.64 -7.30 6.11
CA LEU A 88 -2.25 -7.25 5.67
C LEU A 88 -1.36 -8.16 6.51
N LEU A 89 -1.55 -8.17 7.83
CA LEU A 89 -0.81 -9.06 8.72
C LEU A 89 -1.11 -10.52 8.42
N ASP A 90 -2.37 -10.86 8.18
CA ASP A 90 -2.76 -12.23 7.85
C ASP A 90 -2.09 -12.70 6.55
N ILE A 91 -2.00 -11.83 5.55
CA ILE A 91 -1.34 -12.16 4.28
C ILE A 91 0.13 -12.49 4.51
N VAL A 92 0.84 -11.67 5.27
CA VAL A 92 2.26 -11.90 5.55
C VAL A 92 2.46 -13.20 6.33
N ASN A 93 1.60 -13.45 7.32
CA ASN A 93 1.71 -14.65 8.14
C ASN A 93 1.44 -15.93 7.36
N GLN A 94 0.65 -15.87 6.29
CA GLN A 94 0.29 -17.03 5.47
C GLN A 94 1.22 -17.24 4.27
N ASN A 95 2.12 -16.30 3.99
CA ASN A 95 2.94 -16.32 2.78
C ASN A 95 4.40 -16.02 3.13
N LYS A 96 5.21 -17.06 3.27
CA LYS A 96 6.58 -16.96 3.79
C LYS A 96 7.51 -16.04 3.02
N SER A 97 7.33 -15.91 1.72
CA SER A 97 8.23 -15.11 0.88
C SER A 97 7.59 -13.78 0.49
N THR A 98 6.71 -13.26 1.33
CA THR A 98 5.99 -12.02 1.06
C THR A 98 6.20 -11.04 2.20
N LEU A 99 6.62 -9.82 1.84
CA LEU A 99 6.74 -8.69 2.76
C LEU A 99 5.82 -7.58 2.29
N ILE A 100 5.27 -6.85 3.25
CA ILE A 100 4.41 -5.70 2.98
C ILE A 100 4.97 -4.50 3.73
N SER A 101 5.29 -3.43 2.98
CA SER A 101 5.64 -2.15 3.56
C SER A 101 4.38 -1.30 3.60
N ASN A 102 3.90 -0.99 4.80
CA ASN A 102 2.63 -0.29 4.98
C ASN A 102 2.83 1.22 5.01
N GLY A 103 2.51 1.88 3.90
CA GLY A 103 2.54 3.34 3.78
C GLY A 103 1.15 3.96 3.74
N ILE A 104 0.17 3.30 4.36
CA ILE A 104 -1.18 3.85 4.47
C ILE A 104 -1.22 4.86 5.61
N ILE A 105 -1.61 6.09 5.29
CA ILE A 105 -1.70 7.19 6.25
C ILE A 105 -3.11 7.25 6.81
N ASN A 106 -3.23 7.24 8.15
CA ASN A 106 -4.48 7.44 8.84
C ASN A 106 -4.45 8.84 9.46
N ALA A 107 -5.35 9.72 9.06
CA ALA A 107 -5.35 11.11 9.52
C ALA A 107 -6.75 11.56 9.91
N TYR A 108 -6.82 12.54 10.82
CA TYR A 108 -8.10 13.12 11.22
C TYR A 108 -8.66 14.08 10.20
N SER A 109 -7.78 14.70 9.40
CA SER A 109 -8.19 15.64 8.36
C SER A 109 -7.20 15.60 7.21
N LYS A 110 -7.62 16.15 6.08
CA LYS A 110 -6.78 16.24 4.88
C LYS A 110 -5.51 17.05 5.15
N SER A 111 -5.60 18.14 5.88
CA SER A 111 -4.43 18.96 6.21
C SER A 111 -3.44 18.20 7.07
N LEU A 112 -3.90 17.38 8.02
CA LEU A 112 -3.01 16.58 8.84
C LEU A 112 -2.32 15.50 8.03
N SER A 113 -3.00 14.89 7.06
CA SER A 113 -2.37 13.89 6.20
C SER A 113 -1.24 14.49 5.36
N LEU A 114 -1.38 15.73 4.90
CA LEU A 114 -0.35 16.41 4.14
C LEU A 114 0.91 16.70 4.98
N ILE A 115 0.75 16.90 6.28
CA ILE A 115 1.87 17.08 7.20
C ILE A 115 2.72 15.80 7.30
N HIS A 116 2.10 14.65 7.17
CA HIS A 116 2.81 13.36 7.27
C HIS A 116 3.57 12.98 6.01
N ILE A 117 3.33 13.66 4.93
CA ILE A 117 4.08 13.43 3.69
C ILE A 117 5.46 14.07 3.80
#